data_a02189ee811d57fe3e20f9f69c1d3dd1
#
_entry.id   a02189ee811d57fe3e20f9f69c1d3dd1
#
_cell.length_a   1.000
_cell.length_b   1.000
_cell.length_c   1.000
_cell.angle_alpha   90.00
_cell.angle_beta   90.00
_cell.angle_gamma   90.00
#
_symmetry.space_group_name_H-M   'P 1'
#
loop_
_entity.id
_entity.type
_entity.pdbx_description
1 polymer ?
#
loop_
_entity_poly.entity_id
_entity_poly.type
_entity_poly.pdbx_seq_one_letter_code
_entity_poly.pdbx_strand_id
1 'polypeptide(L)' 'MSIMVNGETQDDAADLLALLARMGLREAVVATALNGTFVPVAQRGSTLLRAGDHVEVLAPMQGG' A
#
# COMPACT_ATOMS: atom_id res chain seq x y z
N MET A 1 12.46 -2.96 11.23
CA MET A 1 12.47 -2.34 9.89
C MET A 1 11.13 -1.69 9.65
N SER A 2 11.09 -0.66 8.87
CA SER A 2 9.85 0.08 8.70
C SER A 2 9.69 0.56 7.26
N ILE A 3 8.44 0.85 6.92
CA ILE A 3 8.07 1.45 5.64
C ILE A 3 7.29 2.72 5.95
N MET A 4 7.13 3.56 4.94
CA MET A 4 6.29 4.76 5.04
C MET A 4 5.00 4.50 4.29
N VAL A 5 3.87 4.79 4.91
CA VAL A 5 2.55 4.66 4.28
C VAL A 5 1.86 6.00 4.40
N ASN A 6 1.62 6.64 3.27
CA ASN A 6 1.03 7.99 3.22
C ASN A 6 1.77 8.97 4.13
N GLY A 7 3.09 8.86 4.17
CA GLY A 7 3.93 9.75 4.97
C GLY A 7 4.07 9.36 6.43
N GLU A 8 3.47 8.27 6.87
CA GLU A 8 3.58 7.81 8.25
C GLU A 8 4.38 6.52 8.34
N THR A 9 5.25 6.45 9.32
CA THR A 9 6.07 5.25 9.54
C THR A 9 5.18 4.12 10.07
N GLN A 10 5.32 2.95 9.47
CA GLN A 10 4.64 1.73 9.91
C GLN A 10 5.61 0.56 9.91
N ASP A 11 5.25 -0.50 10.62
CA ASP A 11 6.02 -1.74 10.58
C ASP A 11 6.05 -2.27 9.16
N ASP A 12 7.12 -2.98 8.82
CA ASP A 12 7.23 -3.59 7.50
C ASP A 12 6.15 -4.66 7.29
N ALA A 13 5.96 -5.01 6.05
CA ALA A 13 5.06 -6.08 5.65
C ALA A 13 5.74 -6.83 4.49
N ALA A 14 5.34 -8.08 4.28
CA ALA A 14 5.98 -8.90 3.27
C ALA A 14 5.73 -8.36 1.86
N ASP A 15 4.49 -7.99 1.58
CA ASP A 15 4.11 -7.45 0.28
C ASP A 15 2.98 -6.44 0.45
N LEU A 16 2.62 -5.81 -0.66
CA LEU A 16 1.63 -4.74 -0.63
C LEU A 16 0.24 -5.25 -0.25
N LEU A 17 -0.11 -6.47 -0.68
CA LEU A 17 -1.41 -7.04 -0.31
C LEU A 17 -1.48 -7.30 1.19
N ALA A 18 -0.41 -7.83 1.78
CA ALA A 18 -0.34 -8.07 3.22
C ALA A 18 -0.47 -6.75 4.01
N LEU A 19 0.16 -5.69 3.52
CA LEU A 19 0.02 -4.38 4.12
C LEU A 19 -1.43 -3.90 4.12
N LEU A 20 -2.10 -4.00 2.98
CA LEU A 20 -3.50 -3.59 2.89
C LEU A 20 -4.40 -4.42 3.80
N ALA A 21 -4.15 -5.73 3.89
CA ALA A 21 -4.91 -6.60 4.78
C ALA A 21 -4.75 -6.15 6.23
N ARG A 22 -3.53 -5.82 6.64
CA ARG A 22 -3.26 -5.34 8.01
C ARG A 22 -3.97 -4.02 8.29
N MET A 23 -4.10 -3.17 7.28
CA MET A 23 -4.78 -1.88 7.41
C MET A 23 -6.32 -2.01 7.35
N GLY A 24 -6.84 -3.22 7.14
CA GLY A 24 -8.26 -3.41 6.97
C GLY A 24 -8.78 -3.00 5.60
N LEU A 25 -7.90 -2.89 4.62
CA LEU A 25 -8.23 -2.36 3.29
C LEU A 25 -8.17 -3.40 2.18
N ARG A 26 -8.10 -4.68 2.55
CA ARG A 26 -7.91 -5.73 1.54
C ARG A 26 -8.98 -5.70 0.46
N GLU A 27 -10.22 -5.43 0.85
CA GLU A 27 -11.34 -5.41 -0.09
C GLU A 27 -11.82 -3.99 -0.40
N ALA A 28 -11.12 -3.00 0.09
CA ALA A 28 -11.47 -1.62 -0.19
C ALA A 28 -11.07 -1.23 -1.61
N VAL A 29 -11.84 -0.34 -2.20
CA VAL A 29 -11.50 0.22 -3.51
C VAL A 29 -10.51 1.35 -3.29
N VAL A 30 -9.22 1.03 -3.46
CA VAL A 30 -8.13 2.00 -3.30
C VAL A 30 -7.15 1.85 -4.45
N ALA A 31 -6.44 2.92 -4.73
CA ALA A 31 -5.29 2.90 -5.63
C ALA A 31 -4.02 2.81 -4.80
N THR A 32 -3.03 2.09 -5.27
CA THR A 32 -1.76 1.93 -4.56
C THR A 32 -0.59 2.27 -5.46
N ALA A 33 0.44 2.86 -4.86
CA ALA A 33 1.70 3.13 -5.53
C ALA A 33 2.86 2.77 -4.60
N LEU A 34 3.95 2.30 -5.17
CA LEU A 34 5.17 1.99 -4.43
C LEU A 34 6.28 2.85 -5.00
N ASN A 35 6.86 3.68 -4.15
CA ASN A 35 7.96 4.58 -4.53
C ASN A 35 7.61 5.39 -5.79
N GLY A 36 6.37 5.86 -5.85
CA GLY A 36 5.90 6.68 -6.96
C GLY A 36 5.39 5.92 -8.17
N THR A 37 5.43 4.59 -8.16
CA THR A 37 4.99 3.77 -9.28
C THR A 37 3.66 3.10 -8.95
N PHE A 38 2.67 3.30 -9.79
CA PHE A 38 1.35 2.68 -9.61
C PHE A 38 1.45 1.16 -9.59
N VAL A 39 0.74 0.53 -8.65
CA VAL A 39 0.67 -0.93 -8.53
C VAL A 39 -0.78 -1.37 -8.72
N PRO A 40 -1.09 -2.06 -9.83
CA PRO A 40 -2.44 -2.59 -10.06
C PRO A 40 -2.83 -3.62 -9.01
N VAL A 41 -4.13 -3.77 -8.80
CA VAL A 41 -4.67 -4.71 -7.81
C VAL A 41 -4.07 -6.11 -8.01
N ALA A 42 -4.01 -6.58 -9.25
CA ALA A 42 -3.54 -7.94 -9.54
C ALA A 42 -2.07 -8.16 -9.19
N GLN A 43 -1.29 -7.09 -9.01
CA GLN A 43 0.14 -7.20 -8.73
C GLN A 43 0.49 -6.97 -7.26
N ARG A 44 -0.49 -6.64 -6.42
CA ARG A 44 -0.20 -6.31 -5.02
C ARG A 44 0.45 -7.47 -4.27
N GLY A 45 -0.03 -8.69 -4.51
CA GLY A 45 0.51 -9.86 -3.81
C GLY A 45 1.93 -10.23 -4.24
N SER A 46 2.37 -9.80 -5.42
CA SER A 46 3.72 -10.04 -5.92
C SER A 46 4.64 -8.84 -5.75
N THR A 47 4.14 -7.74 -5.19
CA THR A 47 4.94 -6.53 -4.97
C THR A 47 5.53 -6.60 -3.58
N LEU A 48 6.76 -7.10 -3.49
CA LEU A 48 7.44 -7.24 -2.21
C LEU A 48 7.85 -5.87 -1.67
N LEU A 49 7.71 -5.69 -0.37
CA LEU A 49 8.08 -4.46 0.32
C LEU A 49 9.40 -4.62 1.04
N ARG A 50 10.18 -3.57 1.06
CA ARG A 50 11.48 -3.54 1.72
C ARG A 50 11.55 -2.35 2.66
N ALA A 51 12.44 -2.44 3.64
CA ALA A 51 12.67 -1.34 4.58
C ALA A 51 12.94 -0.05 3.80
N GLY A 52 12.31 1.02 4.23
CA GLY A 52 12.47 2.33 3.60
C GLY A 52 11.56 2.60 2.43
N ASP A 53 10.79 1.62 1.98
CA ASP A 53 9.86 1.83 0.87
C ASP A 53 8.77 2.83 1.26
N HIS A 54 8.33 3.60 0.27
CA HIS A 54 7.24 4.56 0.42
C HIS A 54 6.02 4.03 -0.32
N VAL A 55 4.94 3.81 0.41
CA VAL A 55 3.68 3.32 -0.14
C VAL A 55 2.64 4.44 -0.07
N GLU A 56 1.91 4.61 -1.14
CA GLU A 56 0.77 5.52 -1.19
C GLU A 56 -0.50 4.71 -1.38
N VAL A 57 -1.49 4.97 -0.56
CA VAL A 57 -2.80 4.34 -0.64
C VAL A 57 -3.83 5.44 -0.72
N LEU A 58 -4.54 5.51 -1.83
CA LEU A 58 -5.47 6.59 -2.10
C LEU A 58 -6.87 6.02 -2.28
N ALA A 59 -7.81 6.47 -1.48
CA ALA A 59 -9.21 6.13 -1.66
C ALA A 59 -9.80 7.02 -2.76
N PRO A 60 -10.71 6.51 -3.58
CA PRO A 60 -11.37 7.34 -4.57
C PRO A 60 -12.17 8.43 -3.88
N MET A 61 -12.17 9.62 -4.47
CA MET A 61 -13.02 10.69 -4.00
C MET A 61 -14.46 10.27 -4.14
N GLN A 62 -15.14 10.22 -3.02
CA GLN A 62 -16.58 10.06 -3.05
C GLN A 62 -17.11 11.42 -3.46
N GLY A 63 -17.39 11.57 -4.71
CA GLY A 63 -17.80 12.83 -5.26
C GLY A 63 -19.06 13.35 -4.57
N GLY A 64 -18.95 13.56 -3.54
CA GLY A 64 -20.07 14.04 -2.72
C GLY A 64 -21.01 14.49 -3.48
#